data_cf992d459d629322c2f7bf75a11c25d9
#
_entry.id   cf992d459d629322c2f7bf75a11c25d9
#
_cell.length_a   1.000
_cell.length_b   1.000
_cell.length_c   1.000
_cell.angle_alpha   90.00
_cell.angle_beta   90.00
_cell.angle_gamma   90.00
#
_symmetry.space_group_name_H-M   'P 1'
#
loop_
_entity.id
_entity.type
_entity.pdbx_description
1 polymer ?
#
loop_
_entity_poly.entity_id
_entity_poly.type
_entity_poly.pdbx_seq_one_letter_code
_entity_poly.pdbx_strand_id
1 'polypeptide(L)'
;MTGRLDGKVAVVTGGCSGIGLATVRRFVAEGAKVVIGDIANEAGARLARELGGGEVALYVRVDVTSKEEVDALFRAAKDTYGSVDIAFNNAGISPPDDDSILDTELDAWRRVQEVNLTSVYLCCKAALPYMLEQGSGSIINTASFVAVMGAATSQISYSASKGGVLSMTRELGVQFARNGVRVNALCPGPVNTPLLQELFAKDPERAARRLVHIPMGRFAEPEEMASAVLFLASDDSSFMTASTFLVDGGIAGAYVTPL
;
A
#
# COMPACT_ATOMS: atom_id res chain seq x y z
N MET A 1 -17.89 -20.73 -7.41
CA MET A 1 -17.92 -19.88 -6.19
C MET A 1 -17.68 -18.47 -6.68
N THR A 2 -18.46 -17.49 -6.26
CA THR A 2 -18.22 -16.07 -6.50
C THR A 2 -16.93 -15.66 -5.78
N GLY A 3 -16.11 -14.80 -6.40
CA GLY A 3 -14.89 -14.29 -5.78
C GLY A 3 -15.19 -13.46 -4.53
N ARG A 4 -14.21 -13.30 -3.64
CA ARG A 4 -14.37 -12.56 -2.37
C ARG A 4 -14.63 -11.06 -2.57
N LEU A 5 -14.35 -10.52 -3.75
CA LEU A 5 -14.55 -9.12 -4.14
C LEU A 5 -15.52 -8.97 -5.32
N ASP A 6 -16.37 -9.98 -5.54
CA ASP A 6 -17.34 -9.95 -6.65
C ASP A 6 -18.24 -8.71 -6.56
N GLY A 7 -18.31 -7.96 -7.66
CA GLY A 7 -19.04 -6.70 -7.75
C GLY A 7 -18.43 -5.48 -7.05
N LYS A 8 -17.25 -5.61 -6.43
CA LYS A 8 -16.53 -4.49 -5.79
C LYS A 8 -15.66 -3.72 -6.78
N VAL A 9 -15.50 -2.43 -6.54
CA VAL A 9 -14.61 -1.53 -7.29
C VAL A 9 -13.46 -1.11 -6.38
N ALA A 10 -12.23 -1.40 -6.84
CA ALA A 10 -11.02 -1.08 -6.11
C ALA A 10 -10.16 -0.05 -6.84
N VAL A 11 -9.61 0.92 -6.11
CA VAL A 11 -8.55 1.82 -6.57
C VAL A 11 -7.25 1.39 -5.92
N VAL A 12 -6.21 1.15 -6.73
CA VAL A 12 -4.87 0.72 -6.25
C VAL A 12 -3.82 1.70 -6.75
N THR A 13 -3.13 2.40 -5.85
CA THR A 13 -2.01 3.27 -6.21
C THR A 13 -0.68 2.52 -6.18
N GLY A 14 0.26 2.86 -7.08
CA GLY A 14 1.50 2.09 -7.28
C GLY A 14 1.18 0.67 -7.79
N GLY A 15 0.17 0.54 -8.65
CA GLY A 15 -0.39 -0.74 -9.08
C GLY A 15 0.40 -1.48 -10.15
N CYS A 16 1.48 -0.89 -10.68
CA CYS A 16 2.24 -1.47 -11.79
C CYS A 16 3.45 -2.31 -11.37
N SER A 17 3.79 -2.37 -10.07
CA SER A 17 4.95 -3.10 -9.59
C SER A 17 4.74 -3.68 -8.18
N GLY A 18 5.60 -4.62 -7.77
CA GLY A 18 5.68 -5.16 -6.42
C GLY A 18 4.33 -5.57 -5.82
N ILE A 19 4.07 -5.12 -4.60
CA ILE A 19 2.86 -5.44 -3.83
C ILE A 19 1.59 -4.95 -4.56
N GLY A 20 1.64 -3.74 -5.15
CA GLY A 20 0.52 -3.18 -5.90
C GLY A 20 0.11 -4.05 -7.08
N LEU A 21 1.08 -4.48 -7.90
CA LEU A 21 0.84 -5.37 -9.05
C LEU A 21 0.24 -6.71 -8.62
N ALA A 22 0.82 -7.36 -7.61
CA ALA A 22 0.30 -8.62 -7.08
C ALA A 22 -1.14 -8.44 -6.55
N THR A 23 -1.42 -7.32 -5.88
CA THR A 23 -2.76 -6.98 -5.38
C THR A 23 -3.76 -6.75 -6.51
N VAL A 24 -3.39 -5.99 -7.55
CA VAL A 24 -4.25 -5.76 -8.72
C VAL A 24 -4.64 -7.10 -9.37
N ARG A 25 -3.67 -7.98 -9.62
CA ARG A 25 -3.93 -9.32 -10.19
C ARG A 25 -4.83 -10.15 -9.27
N ARG A 26 -4.58 -10.12 -7.98
CA ARG A 26 -5.38 -10.86 -7.00
C ARG A 26 -6.81 -10.32 -6.93
N PHE A 27 -7.02 -9.01 -6.90
CA PHE A 27 -8.34 -8.40 -6.83
C PHE A 27 -9.18 -8.73 -8.06
N VAL A 28 -8.59 -8.66 -9.25
CA VAL A 28 -9.29 -9.07 -10.49
C VAL A 28 -9.65 -10.56 -10.45
N ALA A 29 -8.75 -11.43 -10.00
CA ALA A 29 -9.02 -12.86 -9.87
C ALA A 29 -10.13 -13.17 -8.86
N GLU A 30 -10.36 -12.28 -7.88
CA GLU A 30 -11.44 -12.37 -6.89
C GLU A 30 -12.74 -11.62 -7.31
N GLY A 31 -12.83 -11.18 -8.56
CA GLY A 31 -14.04 -10.61 -9.15
C GLY A 31 -14.18 -9.09 -9.02
N ALA A 32 -13.17 -8.38 -8.51
CA ALA A 32 -13.22 -6.92 -8.45
C ALA A 32 -12.97 -6.27 -9.82
N LYS A 33 -13.58 -5.11 -10.04
CA LYS A 33 -13.13 -4.15 -11.05
C LYS A 33 -12.06 -3.26 -10.43
N VAL A 34 -10.96 -3.02 -11.15
CA VAL A 34 -9.79 -2.34 -10.56
C VAL A 34 -9.38 -1.12 -11.37
N VAL A 35 -9.25 0.02 -10.71
CA VAL A 35 -8.58 1.20 -11.28
C VAL A 35 -7.13 1.21 -10.78
N ILE A 36 -6.21 1.11 -11.73
CA ILE A 36 -4.77 1.03 -11.52
C ILE A 36 -4.20 2.42 -11.64
N GLY A 37 -3.78 3.02 -10.53
CA GLY A 37 -3.11 4.31 -10.49
C GLY A 37 -1.60 4.15 -10.42
N ASP A 38 -0.85 4.69 -11.39
CA ASP A 38 0.62 4.63 -11.40
C ASP A 38 1.19 5.69 -12.34
N ILE A 39 2.48 6.04 -12.17
CA ILE A 39 3.21 6.92 -13.10
C ILE A 39 3.71 6.17 -14.34
N ALA A 40 3.77 4.84 -14.30
CA ALA A 40 4.37 3.98 -15.33
C ALA A 40 3.40 3.71 -16.49
N ASN A 41 3.29 4.64 -17.44
CA ASN A 41 2.31 4.61 -18.54
C ASN A 41 2.27 3.30 -19.32
N GLU A 42 3.42 2.83 -19.82
CA GLU A 42 3.47 1.63 -20.67
C GLU A 42 3.11 0.36 -19.89
N ALA A 43 3.64 0.24 -18.67
CA ALA A 43 3.37 -0.91 -17.80
C ALA A 43 1.89 -0.95 -17.39
N GLY A 44 1.31 0.18 -17.01
CA GLY A 44 -0.09 0.28 -16.62
C GLY A 44 -1.05 -0.03 -17.76
N ALA A 45 -0.83 0.55 -18.95
CA ALA A 45 -1.64 0.28 -20.12
C ALA A 45 -1.54 -1.18 -20.58
N ARG A 46 -0.35 -1.80 -20.46
CA ARG A 46 -0.19 -3.22 -20.75
C ARG A 46 -0.94 -4.09 -19.75
N LEU A 47 -0.76 -3.82 -18.44
CA LEU A 47 -1.41 -4.56 -17.36
C LEU A 47 -2.94 -4.50 -17.47
N ALA A 48 -3.51 -3.33 -17.74
CA ALA A 48 -4.96 -3.18 -17.92
C ALA A 48 -5.48 -4.06 -19.07
N ARG A 49 -4.78 -4.06 -20.22
CA ARG A 49 -5.15 -4.94 -21.34
C ARG A 49 -5.05 -6.43 -21.01
N GLU A 50 -3.98 -6.85 -20.32
CA GLU A 50 -3.78 -8.25 -19.88
C GLU A 50 -4.90 -8.73 -18.97
N LEU A 51 -5.48 -7.84 -18.17
CA LEU A 51 -6.51 -8.16 -17.17
C LEU A 51 -7.96 -8.04 -17.71
N GLY A 52 -8.14 -7.84 -19.00
CA GLY A 52 -9.47 -7.76 -19.63
C GLY A 52 -9.91 -6.37 -20.07
N GLY A 53 -9.00 -5.40 -20.05
CA GLY A 53 -9.26 -4.03 -20.51
C GLY A 53 -10.23 -3.26 -19.61
N GLY A 54 -10.78 -2.17 -20.16
CA GLY A 54 -11.58 -1.21 -19.40
C GLY A 54 -12.87 -1.75 -18.77
N GLU A 55 -13.32 -2.94 -19.11
CA GLU A 55 -14.47 -3.58 -18.46
C GLU A 55 -14.11 -4.17 -17.09
N VAL A 56 -12.84 -4.54 -16.89
CA VAL A 56 -12.32 -5.20 -15.67
C VAL A 56 -11.25 -4.36 -15.00
N ALA A 57 -10.30 -3.82 -15.77
CA ALA A 57 -9.17 -3.06 -15.24
C ALA A 57 -8.93 -1.80 -16.08
N LEU A 58 -9.00 -0.65 -15.42
CA LEU A 58 -8.72 0.66 -16.01
C LEU A 58 -7.38 1.18 -15.49
N TYR A 59 -6.47 1.54 -16.38
CA TYR A 59 -5.26 2.27 -16.01
C TYR A 59 -5.49 3.79 -16.11
N VAL A 60 -5.07 4.49 -15.06
CA VAL A 60 -5.04 5.95 -14.99
C VAL A 60 -3.64 6.38 -14.57
N ARG A 61 -2.97 7.18 -15.42
CA ARG A 61 -1.72 7.80 -15.00
C ARG A 61 -1.98 8.75 -13.83
N VAL A 62 -1.22 8.61 -12.75
CA VAL A 62 -1.33 9.49 -11.59
C VAL A 62 0.02 9.67 -10.92
N ASP A 63 0.39 10.92 -10.69
CA ASP A 63 1.35 11.28 -9.67
C ASP A 63 0.58 11.50 -8.36
N VAL A 64 0.80 10.62 -7.40
CA VAL A 64 0.07 10.64 -6.12
C VAL A 64 0.36 11.86 -5.26
N THR A 65 1.35 12.67 -5.61
CA THR A 65 1.64 13.96 -4.96
C THR A 65 0.77 15.09 -5.51
N SER A 66 0.12 14.91 -6.67
CA SER A 66 -0.82 15.86 -7.26
C SER A 66 -2.24 15.58 -6.76
N LYS A 67 -2.78 16.53 -6.00
CA LYS A 67 -4.18 16.44 -5.53
C LYS A 67 -5.17 16.29 -6.69
N GLU A 68 -4.97 17.03 -7.76
CA GLU A 68 -5.85 17.04 -8.93
C GLU A 68 -5.85 15.70 -9.66
N GLU A 69 -4.67 15.07 -9.79
CA GLU A 69 -4.54 13.75 -10.41
C GLU A 69 -5.14 12.64 -9.51
N VAL A 70 -4.96 12.73 -8.19
CA VAL A 70 -5.59 11.82 -7.22
C VAL A 70 -7.11 11.95 -7.26
N ASP A 71 -7.67 13.16 -7.25
CA ASP A 71 -9.11 13.37 -7.35
C ASP A 71 -9.65 12.79 -8.67
N ALA A 72 -8.93 12.95 -9.78
CA ALA A 72 -9.30 12.40 -11.08
C ALA A 72 -9.27 10.85 -11.09
N LEU A 73 -8.30 10.23 -10.40
CA LEU A 73 -8.20 8.78 -10.26
C LEU A 73 -9.45 8.17 -9.60
N PHE A 74 -9.87 8.71 -8.45
CA PHE A 74 -11.05 8.21 -7.73
C PHE A 74 -12.35 8.53 -8.48
N ARG A 75 -12.42 9.69 -9.16
CA ARG A 75 -13.55 10.02 -10.04
C ARG A 75 -13.65 9.03 -11.20
N ALA A 76 -12.54 8.66 -11.83
CA ALA A 76 -12.54 7.66 -12.90
C ALA A 76 -13.12 6.31 -12.44
N ALA A 77 -12.88 5.90 -11.19
CA ALA A 77 -13.48 4.69 -10.63
C ALA A 77 -15.02 4.83 -10.52
N LYS A 78 -15.49 5.94 -9.97
CA LYS A 78 -16.93 6.22 -9.86
C LYS A 78 -17.61 6.30 -11.20
N ASP A 79 -17.02 7.04 -12.14
CA ASP A 79 -17.61 7.29 -13.47
C ASP A 79 -17.63 6.02 -14.34
N THR A 80 -16.59 5.18 -14.25
CA THR A 80 -16.46 3.98 -15.07
C THR A 80 -17.24 2.79 -14.50
N TYR A 81 -17.17 2.60 -13.16
CA TYR A 81 -17.65 1.39 -12.51
C TYR A 81 -18.79 1.63 -11.50
N GLY A 82 -19.13 2.88 -11.21
CA GLY A 82 -20.30 3.26 -10.41
C GLY A 82 -20.05 3.37 -8.90
N SER A 83 -18.91 2.89 -8.37
CA SER A 83 -18.61 2.94 -6.93
C SER A 83 -17.12 3.11 -6.65
N VAL A 84 -16.78 3.32 -5.38
CA VAL A 84 -15.43 3.20 -4.82
C VAL A 84 -15.56 2.39 -3.53
N ASP A 85 -15.37 1.08 -3.60
CA ASP A 85 -15.56 0.19 -2.45
C ASP A 85 -14.26 -0.01 -1.67
N ILE A 86 -13.12 -0.04 -2.37
CA ILE A 86 -11.81 -0.33 -1.81
C ILE A 86 -10.80 0.72 -2.30
N ALA A 87 -10.03 1.27 -1.37
CA ALA A 87 -8.86 2.10 -1.67
C ALA A 87 -7.61 1.46 -1.08
N PHE A 88 -6.72 0.94 -1.93
CA PHE A 88 -5.41 0.46 -1.52
C PHE A 88 -4.35 1.50 -1.82
N ASN A 89 -3.98 2.28 -0.81
CA ASN A 89 -2.99 3.35 -0.86
C ASN A 89 -1.61 2.74 -0.67
N ASN A 90 -0.98 2.34 -1.77
CA ASN A 90 0.24 1.55 -1.75
C ASN A 90 1.46 2.27 -2.35
N ALA A 91 1.27 3.27 -3.21
CA ALA A 91 2.37 4.03 -3.77
C ALA A 91 3.32 4.55 -2.69
N GLY A 92 4.63 4.40 -2.91
CA GLY A 92 5.64 4.83 -1.96
C GLY A 92 7.06 4.62 -2.49
N ILE A 93 8.01 5.32 -1.88
CA ILE A 93 9.43 5.28 -2.21
C ILE A 93 10.29 5.05 -0.96
N SER A 94 11.48 4.50 -1.17
CA SER A 94 12.56 4.42 -0.19
C SER A 94 13.88 4.71 -0.93
N PRO A 95 14.20 5.98 -1.17
CA PRO A 95 15.33 6.36 -1.99
C PRO A 95 16.67 6.19 -1.24
N PRO A 96 17.79 6.01 -1.96
CA PRO A 96 19.09 5.73 -1.35
C PRO A 96 19.72 6.92 -0.60
N ASP A 97 19.23 8.12 -0.81
CA ASP A 97 19.64 9.36 -0.13
C ASP A 97 18.84 9.64 1.17
N ASP A 98 17.99 8.69 1.58
CA ASP A 98 17.35 8.67 2.90
C ASP A 98 18.16 7.75 3.82
N ASP A 99 18.93 8.32 4.72
CA ASP A 99 19.84 7.63 5.64
C ASP A 99 19.67 8.11 7.09
N SER A 100 20.75 8.43 7.79
CA SER A 100 20.71 8.93 9.16
C SER A 100 20.15 10.36 9.22
N ILE A 101 19.77 10.80 10.42
CA ILE A 101 19.32 12.18 10.65
C ILE A 101 20.40 13.22 10.33
N LEU A 102 21.68 12.81 10.35
CA LEU A 102 22.80 13.68 10.07
C LEU A 102 23.12 13.79 8.58
N ASP A 103 22.75 12.75 7.80
CA ASP A 103 23.17 12.60 6.41
C ASP A 103 21.99 12.78 5.42
N THR A 104 20.74 12.79 5.92
CA THR A 104 19.56 12.99 5.09
C THR A 104 19.30 14.48 4.88
N GLU A 105 19.46 14.95 3.65
CA GLU A 105 19.17 16.33 3.28
C GLU A 105 17.68 16.63 3.32
N LEU A 106 17.34 17.89 3.60
CA LEU A 106 15.94 18.31 3.77
C LEU A 106 15.07 18.05 2.52
N ASP A 107 15.65 18.10 1.33
CA ASP A 107 14.90 17.83 0.10
C ASP A 107 14.58 16.34 -0.08
N ALA A 108 15.48 15.44 0.33
CA ALA A 108 15.21 14.01 0.40
C ALA A 108 14.09 13.73 1.42
N TRP A 109 14.18 14.32 2.61
CA TRP A 109 13.13 14.26 3.63
C TRP A 109 11.78 14.70 3.06
N ARG A 110 11.68 15.90 2.48
CA ARG A 110 10.44 16.45 1.93
C ARG A 110 9.84 15.55 0.86
N ARG A 111 10.67 15.08 -0.07
CA ARG A 111 10.23 14.19 -1.15
C ARG A 111 9.62 12.89 -0.61
N VAL A 112 10.26 12.28 0.40
CA VAL A 112 9.73 11.04 1.02
C VAL A 112 8.44 11.32 1.78
N GLN A 113 8.33 12.42 2.54
CA GLN A 113 7.08 12.78 3.20
C GLN A 113 5.95 13.01 2.19
N GLU A 114 6.24 13.70 1.09
CA GLU A 114 5.25 14.02 0.06
C GLU A 114 4.71 12.76 -0.61
N VAL A 115 5.60 11.86 -1.01
CA VAL A 115 5.19 10.61 -1.69
C VAL A 115 4.60 9.58 -0.74
N ASN A 116 5.14 9.41 0.49
CA ASN A 116 4.74 8.31 1.36
C ASN A 116 3.63 8.66 2.36
N LEU A 117 3.45 9.93 2.71
CA LEU A 117 2.51 10.38 3.72
C LEU A 117 1.45 11.31 3.15
N THR A 118 1.85 12.42 2.51
CA THR A 118 0.90 13.38 1.93
C THR A 118 0.02 12.71 0.88
N SER A 119 0.58 11.85 0.04
CA SER A 119 -0.18 11.11 -0.96
C SER A 119 -1.27 10.23 -0.35
N VAL A 120 -0.98 9.55 0.75
CA VAL A 120 -1.97 8.70 1.47
C VAL A 120 -3.09 9.56 2.05
N TYR A 121 -2.76 10.75 2.59
CA TYR A 121 -3.76 11.72 3.00
C TYR A 121 -4.65 12.14 1.83
N LEU A 122 -4.07 12.47 0.68
CA LEU A 122 -4.82 12.87 -0.52
C LEU A 122 -5.75 11.74 -1.00
N CYS A 123 -5.24 10.51 -1.07
CA CYS A 123 -6.03 9.35 -1.47
C CYS A 123 -7.18 9.05 -0.51
N CYS A 124 -6.94 9.10 0.80
CA CYS A 124 -7.99 8.93 1.80
C CYS A 124 -9.06 10.04 1.67
N LYS A 125 -8.63 11.30 1.48
CA LYS A 125 -9.53 12.45 1.30
C LYS A 125 -10.36 12.34 0.03
N ALA A 126 -9.83 11.78 -1.05
CA ALA A 126 -10.55 11.58 -2.30
C ALA A 126 -11.52 10.37 -2.25
N ALA A 127 -11.16 9.29 -1.55
CA ALA A 127 -11.99 8.09 -1.43
C ALA A 127 -13.19 8.28 -0.51
N LEU A 128 -12.98 8.91 0.66
CA LEU A 128 -13.96 9.01 1.74
C LEU A 128 -15.32 9.56 1.32
N PRO A 129 -15.45 10.63 0.52
CA PRO A 129 -16.76 11.13 0.11
C PRO A 129 -17.64 10.09 -0.57
N TYR A 130 -17.06 9.26 -1.46
CA TYR A 130 -17.79 8.19 -2.15
C TYR A 130 -18.21 7.08 -1.18
N MET A 131 -17.30 6.66 -0.30
CA MET A 131 -17.56 5.61 0.70
C MET A 131 -18.61 6.03 1.73
N LEU A 132 -18.61 7.31 2.15
CA LEU A 132 -19.60 7.85 3.06
C LEU A 132 -20.98 7.94 2.42
N GLU A 133 -21.07 8.33 1.16
CA GLU A 133 -22.33 8.31 0.39
C GLU A 133 -22.87 6.89 0.25
N GLN A 134 -22.00 5.89 0.06
CA GLN A 134 -22.34 4.47 -0.04
C GLN A 134 -22.70 3.83 1.31
N GLY A 135 -22.30 4.44 2.44
CA GLY A 135 -22.41 3.86 3.77
C GLY A 135 -21.52 2.62 3.98
N SER A 136 -20.52 2.42 3.14
CA SER A 136 -19.58 1.29 3.19
C SER A 136 -18.27 1.58 2.47
N GLY A 137 -17.17 1.00 2.95
CA GLY A 137 -15.88 1.11 2.29
C GLY A 137 -14.73 0.45 3.07
N SER A 138 -13.64 0.12 2.38
CA SER A 138 -12.42 -0.36 2.98
C SER A 138 -11.22 0.40 2.45
N ILE A 139 -10.54 1.14 3.32
CA ILE A 139 -9.28 1.82 3.02
C ILE A 139 -8.14 1.02 3.64
N ILE A 140 -7.16 0.66 2.84
CA ILE A 140 -5.94 -0.03 3.28
C ILE A 140 -4.75 0.88 2.96
N ASN A 141 -4.03 1.31 4.00
CA ASN A 141 -2.86 2.17 3.86
C ASN A 141 -1.59 1.35 4.06
N THR A 142 -0.65 1.42 3.13
CA THR A 142 0.64 0.76 3.26
C THR A 142 1.56 1.56 4.18
N ALA A 143 1.61 1.13 5.44
CA ALA A 143 2.63 1.56 6.40
C ALA A 143 3.90 0.69 6.24
N SER A 144 4.47 0.20 7.32
CA SER A 144 5.63 -0.69 7.34
C SER A 144 5.82 -1.23 8.77
N PHE A 145 6.52 -2.34 8.94
CA PHE A 145 6.97 -2.78 10.27
C PHE A 145 7.84 -1.73 10.97
N VAL A 146 8.58 -0.89 10.25
CA VAL A 146 9.37 0.22 10.85
C VAL A 146 8.51 1.37 11.37
N ALA A 147 7.19 1.35 11.15
CA ALA A 147 6.26 2.26 11.81
C ALA A 147 6.01 1.89 13.29
N VAL A 148 6.33 0.66 13.69
CA VAL A 148 6.13 0.14 15.06
C VAL A 148 7.44 -0.15 15.79
N MET A 149 8.57 -0.17 15.04
CA MET A 149 9.90 -0.38 15.61
C MET A 149 10.96 0.42 14.84
N GLY A 150 12.14 0.61 15.43
CA GLY A 150 13.26 1.26 14.73
C GLY A 150 13.83 0.37 13.63
N ALA A 151 14.30 0.99 12.56
CA ALA A 151 15.03 0.30 11.51
C ALA A 151 16.49 0.06 11.90
N ALA A 152 17.01 -1.15 11.67
CA ALA A 152 18.44 -1.44 11.87
C ALA A 152 19.35 -0.76 10.83
N THR A 153 18.81 -0.35 9.72
CA THR A 153 19.46 0.48 8.69
C THR A 153 18.78 1.83 8.65
N SER A 154 19.57 2.91 8.72
CA SER A 154 19.07 4.27 8.70
C SER A 154 18.17 4.54 7.49
N GLN A 155 17.04 5.14 7.71
CA GLN A 155 16.03 5.58 6.73
C GLN A 155 15.03 6.50 7.45
N ILE A 156 15.53 7.63 7.94
CA ILE A 156 14.78 8.48 8.87
C ILE A 156 13.47 9.02 8.29
N SER A 157 13.51 9.46 7.02
CA SER A 157 12.33 10.01 6.35
C SER A 157 11.27 8.94 6.09
N TYR A 158 11.70 7.76 5.63
CA TYR A 158 10.82 6.62 5.41
C TYR A 158 10.13 6.19 6.71
N SER A 159 10.92 5.98 7.77
CA SER A 159 10.38 5.55 9.08
C SER A 159 9.37 6.56 9.63
N ALA A 160 9.68 7.86 9.56
CA ALA A 160 8.77 8.92 9.99
C ALA A 160 7.50 8.95 9.14
N SER A 161 7.62 8.83 7.81
CA SER A 161 6.46 8.82 6.91
C SER A 161 5.52 7.65 7.21
N LYS A 162 6.07 6.44 7.41
CA LYS A 162 5.28 5.24 7.70
C LYS A 162 4.66 5.25 9.09
N GLY A 163 5.34 5.87 10.07
CA GLY A 163 4.77 6.19 11.39
C GLY A 163 3.58 7.14 11.29
N GLY A 164 3.69 8.19 10.46
CA GLY A 164 2.61 9.13 10.18
C GLY A 164 1.40 8.46 9.53
N VAL A 165 1.62 7.59 8.53
CA VAL A 165 0.55 6.79 7.90
C VAL A 165 -0.16 5.91 8.92
N LEU A 166 0.58 5.24 9.80
CA LEU A 166 0.00 4.40 10.84
C LEU A 166 -0.88 5.20 11.81
N SER A 167 -0.41 6.37 12.25
CA SER A 167 -1.16 7.25 13.14
C SER A 167 -2.44 7.77 12.48
N MET A 168 -2.33 8.27 11.25
CA MET A 168 -3.48 8.76 10.45
C MET A 168 -4.50 7.65 10.20
N THR A 169 -4.06 6.42 9.95
CA THR A 169 -4.94 5.26 9.76
C THR A 169 -5.82 4.99 10.98
N ARG A 170 -5.23 5.07 12.19
CA ARG A 170 -5.98 4.88 13.44
C ARG A 170 -7.01 5.98 13.64
N GLU A 171 -6.65 7.23 13.39
CA GLU A 171 -7.56 8.38 13.49
C GLU A 171 -8.76 8.21 12.56
N LEU A 172 -8.51 7.96 11.27
CA LEU A 172 -9.58 7.77 10.28
C LEU A 172 -10.44 6.53 10.58
N GLY A 173 -9.81 5.42 11.00
CA GLY A 173 -10.52 4.18 11.33
C GLY A 173 -11.49 4.33 12.50
N VAL A 174 -11.15 5.15 13.50
CA VAL A 174 -12.03 5.48 14.63
C VAL A 174 -13.12 6.47 14.19
N GLN A 175 -12.73 7.52 13.45
CA GLN A 175 -13.62 8.60 13.04
C GLN A 175 -14.78 8.08 12.17
N PHE A 176 -14.50 7.20 11.20
CA PHE A 176 -15.48 6.78 10.19
C PHE A 176 -16.09 5.39 10.42
N ALA A 177 -15.75 4.72 11.53
CA ALA A 177 -16.26 3.37 11.83
C ALA A 177 -17.79 3.29 11.82
N ARG A 178 -18.47 4.26 12.43
CA ARG A 178 -19.95 4.31 12.49
C ARG A 178 -20.61 4.66 11.16
N ASN A 179 -19.82 5.12 10.19
CA ASN A 179 -20.29 5.40 8.83
C ASN A 179 -20.12 4.18 7.90
N GLY A 180 -19.73 3.01 8.43
CA GLY A 180 -19.52 1.79 7.65
C GLY A 180 -18.19 1.76 6.90
N VAL A 181 -17.25 2.70 7.16
CA VAL A 181 -15.95 2.73 6.51
C VAL A 181 -14.87 2.19 7.45
N ARG A 182 -14.16 1.16 7.00
CA ARG A 182 -13.02 0.58 7.71
C ARG A 182 -11.72 1.17 7.15
N VAL A 183 -10.79 1.53 8.03
CA VAL A 183 -9.46 2.02 7.63
C VAL A 183 -8.40 1.27 8.41
N ASN A 184 -7.55 0.50 7.71
CA ASN A 184 -6.54 -0.34 8.32
C ASN A 184 -5.16 -0.10 7.70
N ALA A 185 -4.11 -0.28 8.49
CA ALA A 185 -2.73 -0.18 8.03
C ALA A 185 -2.17 -1.59 7.77
N LEU A 186 -1.77 -1.87 6.53
CA LEU A 186 -0.86 -2.97 6.23
C LEU A 186 0.55 -2.55 6.64
N CYS A 187 1.21 -3.37 7.45
CA CYS A 187 2.58 -3.17 7.89
C CYS A 187 3.47 -4.34 7.40
N PRO A 188 3.93 -4.30 6.14
CA PRO A 188 4.80 -5.33 5.59
C PRO A 188 6.16 -5.36 6.31
N GLY A 189 6.71 -6.56 6.45
CA GLY A 189 8.14 -6.78 6.63
C GLY A 189 8.90 -6.60 5.32
N PRO A 190 10.13 -7.09 5.22
CA PRO A 190 10.88 -7.10 3.97
C PRO A 190 10.23 -8.03 2.92
N VAL A 191 9.85 -7.46 1.77
CA VAL A 191 9.16 -8.14 0.66
C VAL A 191 10.07 -8.15 -0.55
N ASN A 192 10.16 -9.28 -1.24
CA ASN A 192 10.94 -9.49 -2.46
C ASN A 192 10.37 -8.72 -3.66
N THR A 193 10.52 -7.39 -3.63
CA THR A 193 10.05 -6.46 -4.67
C THR A 193 11.24 -5.93 -5.47
N PRO A 194 11.03 -5.40 -6.68
CA PRO A 194 12.08 -4.72 -7.44
C PRO A 194 12.82 -3.66 -6.62
N LEU A 195 12.11 -2.88 -5.81
CA LEU A 195 12.68 -1.88 -4.91
C LEU A 195 13.69 -2.50 -3.92
N LEU A 196 13.34 -3.62 -3.29
CA LEU A 196 14.22 -4.31 -2.35
C LEU A 196 15.39 -4.98 -3.06
N GLN A 197 15.15 -5.58 -4.24
CA GLN A 197 16.19 -6.20 -5.04
C GLN A 197 17.25 -5.19 -5.51
N GLU A 198 16.84 -4.00 -5.96
CA GLU A 198 17.77 -2.92 -6.31
C GLU A 198 18.61 -2.46 -5.11
N LEU A 199 18.00 -2.39 -3.92
CA LEU A 199 18.70 -2.03 -2.69
C LEU A 199 19.76 -3.07 -2.32
N PHE A 200 19.46 -4.36 -2.48
CA PHE A 200 20.34 -5.47 -2.14
C PHE A 200 21.41 -5.76 -3.19
N ALA A 201 21.15 -5.47 -4.46
CA ALA A 201 22.16 -5.56 -5.52
C ALA A 201 23.33 -4.60 -5.26
N LYS A 202 23.08 -3.48 -4.56
CA LYS A 202 24.10 -2.51 -4.18
C LYS A 202 24.89 -2.89 -2.92
N ASP A 203 24.29 -3.67 -2.01
CA ASP A 203 24.90 -4.09 -0.75
C ASP A 203 24.36 -5.47 -0.31
N PRO A 204 24.96 -6.59 -0.81
CA PRO A 204 24.58 -7.94 -0.45
C PRO A 204 24.72 -8.27 1.06
N GLU A 205 25.68 -7.64 1.74
CA GLU A 205 25.87 -7.82 3.18
C GLU A 205 24.72 -7.21 3.98
N ARG A 206 24.18 -6.10 3.49
CA ARG A 206 22.99 -5.46 4.06
C ARG A 206 21.76 -6.36 3.94
N ALA A 207 21.63 -7.10 2.84
CA ALA A 207 20.58 -8.09 2.65
C ALA A 207 20.70 -9.23 3.66
N ALA A 208 21.90 -9.81 3.79
CA ALA A 208 22.16 -10.89 4.74
C ALA A 208 21.89 -10.47 6.19
N ARG A 209 22.30 -9.25 6.58
CA ARG A 209 22.01 -8.70 7.92
C ARG A 209 20.53 -8.53 8.20
N ARG A 210 19.69 -8.20 7.20
CA ARG A 210 18.24 -8.12 7.39
C ARG A 210 17.61 -9.48 7.55
N LEU A 211 18.06 -10.47 6.77
CA LEU A 211 17.49 -11.80 6.77
C LEU A 211 17.59 -12.49 8.14
N VAL A 212 18.71 -12.29 8.86
CA VAL A 212 18.92 -12.89 10.19
C VAL A 212 17.88 -12.43 11.23
N HIS A 213 17.26 -11.27 11.01
CA HIS A 213 16.26 -10.72 11.93
C HIS A 213 14.82 -11.16 11.61
N ILE A 214 14.60 -11.90 10.54
CA ILE A 214 13.28 -12.41 10.16
C ILE A 214 13.13 -13.84 10.71
N PRO A 215 12.28 -14.11 11.70
CA PRO A 215 12.12 -15.46 12.27
C PRO A 215 11.76 -16.54 11.25
N MET A 216 11.00 -16.19 10.20
CA MET A 216 10.67 -17.10 9.10
C MET A 216 11.86 -17.42 8.18
N GLY A 217 13.02 -16.76 8.33
CA GLY A 217 14.26 -17.04 7.60
C GLY A 217 14.23 -16.68 6.12
N ARG A 218 13.24 -15.91 5.65
CA ARG A 218 13.10 -15.51 4.25
C ARG A 218 12.40 -14.16 4.13
N PHE A 219 12.55 -13.52 3.00
CA PHE A 219 11.69 -12.40 2.60
C PHE A 219 10.30 -12.91 2.21
N ALA A 220 9.30 -12.05 2.37
CA ALA A 220 7.97 -12.35 1.86
C ALA A 220 7.93 -12.15 0.33
N GLU A 221 7.01 -12.85 -0.32
CA GLU A 221 6.68 -12.59 -1.73
C GLU A 221 5.51 -11.59 -1.83
N PRO A 222 5.44 -10.79 -2.92
CA PRO A 222 4.36 -9.82 -3.12
C PRO A 222 2.95 -10.43 -3.01
N GLU A 223 2.77 -11.68 -3.40
CA GLU A 223 1.52 -12.43 -3.36
C GLU A 223 1.05 -12.70 -1.92
N GLU A 224 1.97 -12.83 -0.97
CA GLU A 224 1.64 -12.98 0.44
C GLU A 224 1.05 -11.66 1.00
N MET A 225 1.60 -10.51 0.56
CA MET A 225 1.03 -9.20 0.87
C MET A 225 -0.33 -9.02 0.19
N ALA A 226 -0.47 -9.40 -1.07
CA ALA A 226 -1.75 -9.33 -1.80
C ALA A 226 -2.84 -10.16 -1.11
N SER A 227 -2.50 -11.29 -0.51
CA SER A 227 -3.44 -12.11 0.27
C SER A 227 -3.89 -11.40 1.56
N ALA A 228 -2.97 -10.72 2.23
CA ALA A 228 -3.29 -9.90 3.41
C ALA A 228 -4.16 -8.69 3.05
N VAL A 229 -3.86 -8.02 1.93
CA VAL A 229 -4.68 -6.91 1.41
C VAL A 229 -6.07 -7.39 1.02
N LEU A 230 -6.19 -8.55 0.37
CA LEU A 230 -7.48 -9.16 0.04
C LEU A 230 -8.33 -9.40 1.30
N PHE A 231 -7.74 -9.92 2.37
CA PHE A 231 -8.43 -10.10 3.65
C PHE A 231 -8.96 -8.76 4.18
N LEU A 232 -8.13 -7.71 4.20
CA LEU A 232 -8.53 -6.38 4.67
C LEU A 232 -9.58 -5.72 3.76
N ALA A 233 -9.56 -6.00 2.46
CA ALA A 233 -10.49 -5.47 1.47
C ALA A 233 -11.87 -6.15 1.54
N SER A 234 -11.92 -7.43 1.90
CA SER A 234 -13.14 -8.25 1.89
C SER A 234 -13.95 -8.14 3.19
N ASP A 235 -15.14 -8.72 3.17
CA ASP A 235 -16.03 -8.81 4.34
C ASP A 235 -15.50 -9.75 5.43
N ASP A 236 -14.46 -10.57 5.14
CA ASP A 236 -13.79 -11.39 6.15
C ASP A 236 -13.16 -10.56 7.27
N SER A 237 -12.87 -9.30 7.01
CA SER A 237 -12.35 -8.32 7.98
C SER A 237 -13.40 -7.29 8.43
N SER A 238 -14.70 -7.62 8.33
CA SER A 238 -15.82 -6.69 8.60
C SER A 238 -15.81 -6.08 10.01
N PHE A 239 -15.19 -6.74 10.99
CA PHE A 239 -15.03 -6.21 12.36
C PHE A 239 -13.62 -5.64 12.64
N MET A 240 -12.85 -5.32 11.58
CA MET A 240 -11.50 -4.75 11.67
C MET A 240 -11.45 -3.32 11.14
N THR A 241 -11.17 -2.35 12.01
CA THR A 241 -10.83 -0.96 11.65
C THR A 241 -9.78 -0.41 12.62
N ALA A 242 -9.06 0.64 12.21
CA ALA A 242 -7.99 1.28 12.99
C ALA A 242 -6.85 0.32 13.38
N SER A 243 -6.70 -0.80 12.69
CA SER A 243 -5.78 -1.87 13.04
C SER A 243 -4.40 -1.66 12.42
N THR A 244 -3.38 -2.12 13.17
CA THR A 244 -2.00 -2.31 12.69
C THR A 244 -1.85 -3.75 12.28
N PHE A 245 -1.92 -4.05 10.99
CA PHE A 245 -1.89 -5.40 10.47
C PHE A 245 -0.47 -5.77 10.01
N LEU A 246 0.31 -6.36 10.94
CA LEU A 246 1.67 -6.80 10.69
C LEU A 246 1.69 -8.08 9.84
N VAL A 247 2.46 -8.04 8.75
CA VAL A 247 2.74 -9.18 7.87
C VAL A 247 4.24 -9.15 7.58
N ASP A 248 5.03 -9.55 8.57
CA ASP A 248 6.45 -9.23 8.66
C ASP A 248 7.37 -10.44 8.92
N GLY A 249 6.82 -11.66 8.86
CA GLY A 249 7.58 -12.88 9.15
C GLY A 249 8.04 -13.01 10.60
N GLY A 250 7.42 -12.21 11.51
CA GLY A 250 7.69 -12.21 12.94
C GLY A 250 8.77 -11.22 13.39
N ILE A 251 9.29 -10.39 12.49
CA ILE A 251 10.42 -9.48 12.80
C ILE A 251 10.10 -8.51 13.93
N ALA A 252 8.87 -7.97 13.98
CA ALA A 252 8.45 -7.04 15.04
C ALA A 252 8.09 -7.74 16.37
N GLY A 253 7.93 -9.07 16.35
CA GLY A 253 7.51 -9.86 17.50
C GLY A 253 8.64 -10.63 18.19
N ALA A 254 9.85 -10.64 17.66
CA ALA A 254 10.91 -11.51 18.11
C ALA A 254 12.19 -10.78 18.52
N TYR A 255 12.82 -11.27 19.57
CA TYR A 255 14.24 -11.06 19.80
C TYR A 255 14.98 -12.20 19.09
N VAL A 256 15.75 -11.87 18.05
CA VAL A 256 16.46 -12.86 17.23
C VAL A 256 17.95 -12.72 17.44
N THR A 257 18.61 -13.83 17.79
CA THR A 257 20.06 -13.97 17.76
C THR A 257 20.48 -14.78 16.54
N PRO A 258 21.64 -14.49 15.93
CA PRO A 258 22.19 -15.37 14.91
C PRO A 258 22.31 -16.81 15.41
N LEU A 259 21.91 -17.77 14.58
CA LEU A 259 22.09 -19.19 14.84
C LEU A 259 23.54 -19.59 14.64
#